data_8739f65a586a20e0bd0d970dd023ce26
#
_entry.id   8739f65a586a20e0bd0d970dd023ce26
#
_cell.length_a   1.000
_cell.length_b   1.000
_cell.length_c   1.000
_cell.angle_alpha   90.00
_cell.angle_beta   90.00
_cell.angle_gamma   90.00
#
_symmetry.space_group_name_H-M   'P 1'
#
loop_
_entity.id
_entity.type
_entity.pdbx_description
1 polymer ?
#
loop_
_entity_poly.entity_id
_entity_poly.type
_entity_poly.pdbx_seq_one_letter_code
_entity_poly.pdbx_strand_id
1 'polypeptide(L)'
;MTTTFVENYPGFPDGVLGPELMDLMKAQAERCGTMLYESVVVSINTDVRPFELKTLDGTIKSNSIIIATGASANRLGVINEDKFWSKGISACAICDGATPQFRDEELAVIGGGDSACEEAAYLTKYGSKVHLLVRSDKLRASAAMVDRVKANAKIEIHWNTKVEKANGNDWLEKIETINVQKGKGEINVKGLFYAIGHTPNTKFLDNKINLDQKGYIACKSGRPETSIEGIFAAGDVVDSEWRQGVTAAGTGCMAALATERWLSEKNLSKTVVRETTEPEKRLNSSNFNEEEVNEETFDLNSEWQKGSYALRKLYHESKKPLLVIFSSPSCGPCHVLKPQLKRVIKELEGAVQGIEIDIDKDQEIAKQAGINGTPTVQLFKEKLLKKQWQGVKQRSEFKEAIKNIL
;
A
#
# COMPACT_ATOMS: atom_id res chain seq x y z
N MET A 1 -0.11 -3.15 1.09
CA MET A 1 1.13 -3.94 0.93
C MET A 1 2.13 -3.08 0.18
N THR A 2 3.39 -3.00 0.63
CA THR A 2 4.41 -2.14 0.01
C THR A 2 5.23 -2.87 -1.06
N THR A 3 5.21 -4.19 -1.06
CA THR A 3 5.94 -5.07 -1.98
C THR A 3 5.15 -5.33 -3.24
N THR A 4 5.81 -5.24 -4.40
CA THR A 4 5.19 -5.48 -5.70
C THR A 4 4.95 -6.97 -5.94
N PHE A 5 5.95 -7.81 -5.58
CA PHE A 5 5.93 -9.26 -5.76
C PHE A 5 6.21 -9.97 -4.43
N VAL A 6 5.41 -10.96 -4.08
CA VAL A 6 5.45 -11.71 -2.81
C VAL A 6 5.86 -13.15 -3.12
N GLU A 7 7.08 -13.53 -2.71
CA GLU A 7 7.63 -14.86 -2.94
C GLU A 7 7.53 -15.78 -1.71
N ASN A 8 7.29 -15.21 -0.54
CA ASN A 8 7.33 -15.93 0.74
C ASN A 8 5.95 -16.16 1.36
N TYR A 9 4.88 -16.16 0.56
CA TYR A 9 3.55 -16.53 1.00
C TYR A 9 3.24 -17.97 0.58
N PRO A 10 3.11 -18.94 1.50
CA PRO A 10 2.86 -20.34 1.17
C PRO A 10 1.58 -20.54 0.35
N GLY A 11 1.64 -21.40 -0.65
CA GLY A 11 0.55 -21.66 -1.59
C GLY A 11 0.72 -21.02 -2.97
N PHE A 12 1.76 -20.19 -3.15
CA PHE A 12 2.11 -19.57 -4.42
C PHE A 12 3.55 -19.97 -4.82
N PRO A 13 3.75 -21.09 -5.48
CA PRO A 13 5.09 -21.62 -5.79
C PRO A 13 5.92 -20.70 -6.69
N ASP A 14 5.26 -19.94 -7.55
CA ASP A 14 5.90 -19.00 -8.46
C ASP A 14 5.83 -17.54 -7.93
N GLY A 15 5.42 -17.36 -6.65
CA GLY A 15 5.13 -16.05 -6.09
C GLY A 15 3.78 -15.49 -6.56
N VAL A 16 3.42 -14.32 -6.08
CA VAL A 16 2.16 -13.63 -6.42
C VAL A 16 2.36 -12.12 -6.34
N LEU A 17 1.70 -11.35 -7.20
CA LEU A 17 1.69 -9.90 -7.06
C LEU A 17 0.97 -9.48 -5.77
N GLY A 18 1.56 -8.54 -5.03
CA GLY A 18 0.95 -8.05 -3.78
C GLY A 18 -0.51 -7.60 -3.94
N PRO A 19 -0.85 -6.78 -4.96
CA PRO A 19 -2.24 -6.42 -5.24
C PRO A 19 -3.15 -7.61 -5.53
N GLU A 20 -2.69 -8.57 -6.33
CA GLU A 20 -3.44 -9.79 -6.64
C GLU A 20 -3.73 -10.63 -5.38
N LEU A 21 -2.74 -10.80 -4.51
CA LEU A 21 -2.93 -11.49 -3.22
C LEU A 21 -4.00 -10.78 -2.39
N MET A 22 -4.02 -9.44 -2.35
CA MET A 22 -5.04 -8.68 -1.64
C MET A 22 -6.43 -8.83 -2.26
N ASP A 23 -6.53 -8.87 -3.59
CA ASP A 23 -7.80 -9.09 -4.29
C ASP A 23 -8.35 -10.50 -4.03
N LEU A 24 -7.48 -11.52 -3.99
CA LEU A 24 -7.86 -12.89 -3.63
C LEU A 24 -8.35 -12.98 -2.18
N MET A 25 -7.66 -12.34 -1.23
CA MET A 25 -8.08 -12.29 0.18
C MET A 25 -9.41 -11.55 0.34
N LYS A 26 -9.59 -10.43 -0.38
CA LYS A 26 -10.84 -9.68 -0.40
C LYS A 26 -12.00 -10.53 -0.92
N ALA A 27 -11.83 -11.18 -2.06
CA ALA A 27 -12.84 -12.06 -2.65
C ALA A 27 -13.20 -13.23 -1.72
N GLN A 28 -12.21 -13.77 -0.99
CA GLN A 28 -12.44 -14.81 0.01
C GLN A 28 -13.30 -14.29 1.17
N ALA A 29 -13.02 -13.09 1.69
CA ALA A 29 -13.79 -12.48 2.77
C ALA A 29 -15.24 -12.19 2.33
N GLU A 30 -15.43 -11.62 1.13
CA GLU A 30 -16.76 -11.35 0.55
C GLU A 30 -17.56 -12.63 0.35
N ARG A 31 -16.95 -13.70 -0.17
CA ARG A 31 -17.57 -15.03 -0.29
C ARG A 31 -18.04 -15.57 1.07
N CYS A 32 -17.35 -15.22 2.14
CA CYS A 32 -17.73 -15.57 3.50
C CYS A 32 -18.82 -14.65 4.10
N GLY A 33 -19.37 -13.71 3.35
CA GLY A 33 -20.40 -12.78 3.77
C GLY A 33 -19.90 -11.55 4.52
N THR A 34 -18.60 -11.25 4.44
CA THR A 34 -18.04 -10.04 5.03
C THR A 34 -18.44 -8.83 4.20
N MET A 35 -19.00 -7.79 4.83
CA MET A 35 -19.22 -6.50 4.20
C MET A 35 -17.95 -5.66 4.30
N LEU A 36 -17.47 -5.18 3.16
CA LEU A 36 -16.27 -4.36 3.09
C LEU A 36 -16.64 -2.89 2.92
N TYR A 37 -16.14 -2.05 3.82
CA TYR A 37 -16.32 -0.60 3.78
C TYR A 37 -14.96 0.09 3.58
N GLU A 38 -14.85 0.91 2.56
CA GLU A 38 -13.66 1.74 2.34
C GLU A 38 -13.84 3.07 3.06
N SER A 39 -13.43 3.13 4.29
CA SER A 39 -13.47 4.33 5.12
C SER A 39 -12.30 4.35 6.10
N VAL A 40 -12.02 5.53 6.64
CA VAL A 40 -10.98 5.70 7.65
C VAL A 40 -11.64 5.82 9.02
N VAL A 41 -11.24 4.97 9.95
CA VAL A 41 -11.60 5.12 11.37
C VAL A 41 -10.74 6.22 11.97
N VAL A 42 -11.37 7.30 12.42
CA VAL A 42 -10.71 8.48 12.98
C VAL A 42 -10.63 8.45 14.50
N SER A 43 -11.54 7.75 15.16
CA SER A 43 -11.50 7.53 16.61
C SER A 43 -12.38 6.33 17.02
N ILE A 44 -12.12 5.83 18.22
CA ILE A 44 -12.85 4.73 18.82
C ILE A 44 -13.35 5.16 20.20
N ASN A 45 -14.63 4.88 20.49
CA ASN A 45 -15.19 5.02 21.83
C ASN A 45 -15.33 3.63 22.47
N THR A 46 -14.51 3.39 23.47
CA THR A 46 -14.43 2.11 24.20
C THR A 46 -15.24 2.09 25.49
N ASP A 47 -15.80 3.23 25.88
CA ASP A 47 -16.50 3.40 27.17
C ASP A 47 -17.96 2.95 27.10
N VAL A 48 -18.47 2.71 25.89
CA VAL A 48 -19.85 2.28 25.63
C VAL A 48 -19.89 0.90 24.99
N ARG A 49 -21.04 0.23 25.15
CA ARG A 49 -21.35 -1.07 24.53
C ARG A 49 -22.68 -0.97 23.77
N PRO A 50 -22.79 -1.36 22.49
CA PRO A 50 -21.68 -1.73 21.58
C PRO A 50 -20.65 -0.61 21.44
N PHE A 51 -19.39 -0.97 21.13
CA PHE A 51 -18.34 0.00 20.83
C PHE A 51 -18.75 0.92 19.67
N GLU A 52 -18.30 2.15 19.67
CA GLU A 52 -18.53 3.09 18.59
C GLU A 52 -17.23 3.45 17.87
N LEU A 53 -17.19 3.23 16.55
CA LEU A 53 -16.08 3.63 15.67
C LEU A 53 -16.56 4.82 14.85
N LYS A 54 -15.93 5.97 15.06
CA LYS A 54 -16.18 7.14 14.21
C LYS A 54 -15.34 7.04 12.95
N THR A 55 -16.01 7.08 11.81
CA THR A 55 -15.36 7.07 10.49
C THR A 55 -15.60 8.42 9.79
N LEU A 56 -14.94 8.61 8.64
CA LEU A 56 -15.20 9.79 7.81
C LEU A 56 -16.64 9.82 7.26
N ASP A 57 -17.28 8.65 7.13
CA ASP A 57 -18.61 8.49 6.52
C ASP A 57 -19.74 8.32 7.55
N GLY A 58 -19.42 8.25 8.85
CA GLY A 58 -20.40 8.08 9.92
C GLY A 58 -19.89 7.27 11.11
N THR A 59 -20.80 6.82 11.95
CA THR A 59 -20.46 6.01 13.14
C THR A 59 -20.92 4.58 12.95
N ILE A 60 -20.00 3.63 13.20
CA ILE A 60 -20.28 2.19 13.20
C ILE A 60 -20.33 1.70 14.63
N LYS A 61 -21.33 0.88 14.96
CA LYS A 61 -21.44 0.20 16.25
C LYS A 61 -21.08 -1.27 16.12
N SER A 62 -20.23 -1.77 17.02
CA SER A 62 -19.77 -3.16 17.01
C SER A 62 -19.65 -3.74 18.40
N ASN A 63 -20.03 -5.01 18.56
CA ASN A 63 -19.89 -5.73 19.83
C ASN A 63 -18.42 -6.09 20.13
N SER A 64 -17.63 -6.31 19.08
CA SER A 64 -16.19 -6.59 19.18
C SER A 64 -15.43 -5.88 18.07
N ILE A 65 -14.13 -5.68 18.25
CA ILE A 65 -13.26 -5.02 17.27
C ILE A 65 -11.98 -5.83 17.12
N ILE A 66 -11.53 -6.03 15.88
CA ILE A 66 -10.18 -6.50 15.58
C ILE A 66 -9.42 -5.34 14.92
N ILE A 67 -8.33 -4.90 15.55
CA ILE A 67 -7.47 -3.84 15.05
C ILE A 67 -6.34 -4.48 14.23
N ALA A 68 -6.33 -4.26 12.92
CA ALA A 68 -5.34 -4.78 11.98
C ALA A 68 -4.83 -3.67 11.04
N THR A 69 -4.54 -2.50 11.63
CA THR A 69 -4.19 -1.27 10.89
C THR A 69 -2.75 -1.23 10.39
N GLY A 70 -1.95 -2.22 10.76
CA GLY A 70 -0.58 -2.37 10.31
C GLY A 70 0.39 -1.32 10.85
N ALA A 71 1.53 -1.21 10.19
CA ALA A 71 2.58 -0.23 10.48
C ALA A 71 3.06 0.39 9.17
N SER A 72 3.46 1.65 9.22
CA SER A 72 3.99 2.39 8.09
C SER A 72 5.50 2.47 8.17
N ALA A 73 6.19 2.19 7.07
CA ALA A 73 7.63 2.38 6.98
C ALA A 73 7.99 3.86 7.20
N ASN A 74 9.00 4.10 8.03
CA ASN A 74 9.48 5.45 8.26
C ASN A 74 10.11 6.01 6.98
N ARG A 75 9.76 7.23 6.64
CA ARG A 75 10.27 7.97 5.49
C ARG A 75 11.29 9.00 5.94
N LEU A 76 12.22 9.33 5.07
CA LEU A 76 13.24 10.38 5.30
C LEU A 76 12.84 11.72 4.72
N GLY A 77 11.90 11.74 3.77
CA GLY A 77 11.51 12.95 3.05
C GLY A 77 12.62 13.47 2.13
N VAL A 78 13.47 12.59 1.62
CA VAL A 78 14.51 12.98 0.66
C VAL A 78 13.89 13.41 -0.66
N ILE A 79 14.57 14.31 -1.36
CA ILE A 79 14.09 14.80 -2.66
C ILE A 79 13.90 13.62 -3.63
N ASN A 80 12.75 13.56 -4.30
CA ASN A 80 12.32 12.49 -5.21
C ASN A 80 12.04 11.12 -4.54
N GLU A 81 11.90 11.05 -3.23
CA GLU A 81 11.59 9.80 -2.51
C GLU A 81 10.34 9.13 -3.07
N ASP A 82 9.25 9.88 -3.22
CA ASP A 82 7.98 9.33 -3.73
C ASP A 82 8.07 8.84 -5.19
N LYS A 83 8.90 9.48 -6.02
CA LYS A 83 9.12 9.07 -7.41
C LYS A 83 9.73 7.67 -7.49
N PHE A 84 10.68 7.37 -6.60
CA PHE A 84 11.45 6.13 -6.63
C PHE A 84 10.97 5.09 -5.60
N TRP A 85 9.94 5.39 -4.81
CA TRP A 85 9.35 4.41 -3.90
C TRP A 85 8.77 3.24 -4.71
N SER A 86 9.17 2.01 -4.38
CA SER A 86 8.92 0.78 -5.16
C SER A 86 9.54 0.77 -6.58
N LYS A 87 10.40 1.74 -6.88
CA LYS A 87 11.18 1.84 -8.12
C LYS A 87 12.68 2.03 -7.82
N GLY A 88 13.15 1.23 -6.89
CA GLY A 88 14.53 1.26 -6.36
C GLY A 88 14.62 1.70 -4.91
N ILE A 89 13.62 2.38 -4.32
CA ILE A 89 13.55 2.62 -2.88
C ILE A 89 12.58 1.63 -2.25
N SER A 90 13.01 0.93 -1.20
CA SER A 90 12.24 -0.04 -0.44
C SER A 90 12.50 0.09 1.07
N ALA A 91 11.61 -0.42 1.90
CA ALA A 91 11.78 -0.56 3.34
C ALA A 91 11.81 -2.02 3.80
N CYS A 92 12.03 -2.96 2.88
CA CYS A 92 12.11 -4.39 3.20
C CYS A 92 13.14 -5.08 2.31
N ALA A 93 14.37 -5.26 2.80
CA ALA A 93 15.40 -5.95 2.05
C ALA A 93 15.07 -7.44 1.81
N ILE A 94 14.41 -8.10 2.77
CA ILE A 94 14.01 -9.49 2.65
C ILE A 94 12.93 -9.67 1.57
N CYS A 95 12.03 -8.69 1.43
CA CYS A 95 10.96 -8.75 0.45
C CYS A 95 11.45 -8.50 -0.98
N ASP A 96 12.30 -7.49 -1.16
CA ASP A 96 12.63 -6.96 -2.48
C ASP A 96 14.07 -7.25 -2.93
N GLY A 97 14.99 -7.56 -2.00
CA GLY A 97 16.41 -7.66 -2.27
C GLY A 97 16.79 -8.77 -3.27
N ALA A 98 15.99 -9.82 -3.39
CA ALA A 98 16.20 -10.93 -4.32
C ALA A 98 15.73 -10.64 -5.76
N THR A 99 14.98 -9.53 -5.97
CA THR A 99 14.40 -9.22 -7.28
C THR A 99 15.49 -9.05 -8.35
N PRO A 100 15.21 -9.43 -9.62
CA PRO A 100 16.22 -9.42 -10.69
C PRO A 100 16.91 -8.08 -10.91
N GLN A 101 16.23 -6.98 -10.66
CA GLN A 101 16.73 -5.61 -10.85
C GLN A 101 17.86 -5.22 -9.90
N PHE A 102 18.07 -5.96 -8.80
CA PHE A 102 19.11 -5.70 -7.81
C PHE A 102 20.29 -6.67 -7.89
N ARG A 103 20.18 -7.70 -8.76
CA ARG A 103 21.24 -8.70 -8.90
C ARG A 103 22.47 -8.10 -9.54
N ASP A 104 23.61 -8.35 -8.89
CA ASP A 104 24.95 -7.88 -9.29
C ASP A 104 25.09 -6.34 -9.40
N GLU A 105 24.11 -5.59 -8.84
CA GLU A 105 24.10 -4.14 -8.79
C GLU A 105 24.63 -3.61 -7.44
N GLU A 106 25.07 -2.34 -7.42
CA GLU A 106 25.39 -1.66 -6.17
C GLU A 106 24.10 -1.23 -5.47
N LEU A 107 24.00 -1.57 -4.17
CA LEU A 107 22.84 -1.31 -3.33
C LEU A 107 23.21 -0.45 -2.13
N ALA A 108 22.26 0.28 -1.58
CA ALA A 108 22.48 1.05 -0.36
C ALA A 108 21.46 0.69 0.72
N VAL A 109 21.90 0.71 1.98
CA VAL A 109 21.05 0.56 3.17
C VAL A 109 21.23 1.79 4.06
N ILE A 110 20.13 2.38 4.50
CA ILE A 110 20.15 3.49 5.44
C ILE A 110 19.79 2.99 6.83
N GLY A 111 20.69 3.16 7.78
CA GLY A 111 20.47 2.77 9.17
C GLY A 111 21.77 2.48 9.90
N GLY A 112 21.67 2.18 11.19
CA GLY A 112 22.85 1.89 12.01
C GLY A 112 22.52 0.99 13.21
N GLY A 113 21.34 0.38 13.26
CA GLY A 113 20.93 -0.63 14.23
C GLY A 113 21.09 -2.05 13.68
N ASP A 114 20.68 -3.06 14.48
CA ASP A 114 20.76 -4.47 14.10
C ASP A 114 20.05 -4.74 12.77
N SER A 115 18.84 -4.25 12.56
CA SER A 115 18.10 -4.44 11.31
C SER A 115 18.88 -3.92 10.09
N ALA A 116 19.55 -2.76 10.19
CA ALA A 116 20.33 -2.23 9.09
C ALA A 116 21.57 -3.09 8.79
N CYS A 117 22.20 -3.64 9.81
CA CYS A 117 23.33 -4.55 9.67
C CYS A 117 22.89 -5.89 9.07
N GLU A 118 21.75 -6.42 9.51
CA GLU A 118 21.17 -7.67 8.98
C GLU A 118 20.78 -7.50 7.52
N GLU A 119 20.06 -6.42 7.18
CA GLU A 119 19.65 -6.13 5.81
C GLU A 119 20.84 -5.90 4.88
N ALA A 120 21.86 -5.15 5.34
CA ALA A 120 23.08 -4.96 4.57
C ALA A 120 23.79 -6.31 4.31
N ALA A 121 23.93 -7.15 5.34
CA ALA A 121 24.52 -8.48 5.19
C ALA A 121 23.68 -9.41 4.28
N TYR A 122 22.35 -9.33 4.36
CA TYR A 122 21.45 -10.09 3.51
C TYR A 122 21.61 -9.70 2.03
N LEU A 123 21.61 -8.41 1.73
CA LEU A 123 21.72 -7.88 0.38
C LEU A 123 23.03 -8.22 -0.32
N THR A 124 24.12 -8.53 0.42
CA THR A 124 25.37 -9.00 -0.20
C THR A 124 25.26 -10.34 -0.92
N LYS A 125 24.17 -11.08 -0.72
CA LYS A 125 23.86 -12.31 -1.46
C LYS A 125 23.48 -12.03 -2.91
N TYR A 126 22.93 -10.85 -3.17
CA TYR A 126 22.35 -10.47 -4.45
C TYR A 126 23.13 -9.35 -5.14
N GLY A 127 23.48 -8.29 -4.39
CA GLY A 127 24.21 -7.15 -4.91
C GLY A 127 25.72 -7.43 -5.08
N SER A 128 26.35 -6.71 -5.98
CA SER A 128 27.80 -6.68 -6.16
C SER A 128 28.48 -6.00 -4.97
N LYS A 129 27.88 -4.93 -4.44
CA LYS A 129 28.34 -4.14 -3.31
C LYS A 129 27.17 -3.54 -2.55
N VAL A 130 27.32 -3.37 -1.24
CA VAL A 130 26.32 -2.75 -0.36
C VAL A 130 26.93 -1.57 0.38
N HIS A 131 26.37 -0.38 0.18
CA HIS A 131 26.74 0.84 0.89
C HIS A 131 25.87 1.00 2.13
N LEU A 132 26.44 0.85 3.33
CA LEU A 132 25.74 1.06 4.59
C LEU A 132 25.92 2.53 5.04
N LEU A 133 24.84 3.32 4.91
CA LEU A 133 24.84 4.76 5.20
C LEU A 133 24.44 4.99 6.65
N VAL A 134 25.38 5.44 7.46
CA VAL A 134 25.21 5.65 8.91
C VAL A 134 25.32 7.14 9.24
N ARG A 135 24.25 7.71 9.81
CA ARG A 135 24.20 9.15 10.14
C ARG A 135 25.14 9.60 11.27
N SER A 136 25.70 8.65 12.02
CA SER A 136 26.64 8.86 13.13
C SER A 136 28.00 8.24 12.85
N ASP A 137 28.94 8.41 13.75
CA ASP A 137 30.30 7.86 13.70
C ASP A 137 30.40 6.41 14.19
N LYS A 138 29.27 5.82 14.64
CA LYS A 138 29.20 4.44 15.13
C LYS A 138 27.88 3.77 14.85
N LEU A 139 27.92 2.43 14.73
CA LEU A 139 26.74 1.58 14.72
C LEU A 139 26.15 1.47 16.13
N ARG A 140 24.83 1.33 16.22
CA ARG A 140 24.09 1.04 17.44
C ARG A 140 23.65 -0.43 17.52
N ALA A 141 24.15 -1.23 16.59
CA ALA A 141 23.90 -2.67 16.52
C ALA A 141 24.67 -3.42 17.60
N SER A 142 24.29 -4.66 17.86
CA SER A 142 25.00 -5.60 18.72
C SER A 142 26.44 -5.82 18.22
N ALA A 143 27.36 -6.13 19.11
CA ALA A 143 28.77 -6.34 18.77
C ALA A 143 28.95 -7.41 17.67
N ALA A 144 28.20 -8.51 17.76
CA ALA A 144 28.23 -9.59 16.76
C ALA A 144 27.80 -9.08 15.35
N MET A 145 26.78 -8.21 15.26
CA MET A 145 26.35 -7.63 13.99
C MET A 145 27.36 -6.61 13.45
N VAL A 146 27.97 -5.82 14.31
CA VAL A 146 29.02 -4.87 13.94
C VAL A 146 30.23 -5.62 13.35
N ASP A 147 30.66 -6.70 13.99
CA ASP A 147 31.79 -7.51 13.52
C ASP A 147 31.45 -8.19 12.18
N ARG A 148 30.25 -8.73 12.05
CA ARG A 148 29.77 -9.33 10.80
C ARG A 148 29.79 -8.38 9.62
N VAL A 149 29.29 -7.15 9.82
CA VAL A 149 29.27 -6.13 8.77
C VAL A 149 30.70 -5.68 8.42
N LYS A 150 31.53 -5.42 9.41
CA LYS A 150 32.93 -5.01 9.19
C LYS A 150 33.78 -6.07 8.50
N ALA A 151 33.53 -7.36 8.77
CA ALA A 151 34.22 -8.47 8.15
C ALA A 151 33.78 -8.78 6.72
N ASN A 152 32.64 -8.21 6.25
CA ASN A 152 32.09 -8.50 4.94
C ASN A 152 32.72 -7.58 3.88
N ALA A 153 33.53 -8.15 2.98
CA ALA A 153 34.24 -7.40 1.94
C ALA A 153 33.31 -6.68 0.93
N LYS A 154 32.04 -7.09 0.82
CA LYS A 154 31.05 -6.44 -0.05
C LYS A 154 30.37 -5.25 0.61
N ILE A 155 30.57 -5.00 1.93
CA ILE A 155 29.93 -3.90 2.64
C ILE A 155 30.91 -2.74 2.82
N GLU A 156 30.53 -1.58 2.31
CA GLU A 156 31.22 -0.31 2.57
C GLU A 156 30.39 0.55 3.52
N ILE A 157 30.97 0.93 4.67
CA ILE A 157 30.28 1.75 5.66
C ILE A 157 30.60 3.23 5.42
N HIS A 158 29.58 4.03 5.21
CA HIS A 158 29.66 5.49 5.08
C HIS A 158 29.24 6.15 6.38
N TRP A 159 30.19 6.49 7.23
CA TRP A 159 29.96 7.16 8.51
C TRP A 159 29.56 8.62 8.32
N ASN A 160 28.77 9.16 9.26
CA ASN A 160 28.33 10.57 9.26
C ASN A 160 27.69 11.01 7.96
N THR A 161 27.00 10.08 7.27
CA THR A 161 26.47 10.29 5.91
C THR A 161 24.95 10.14 5.91
N LYS A 162 24.28 11.13 5.26
CA LYS A 162 22.84 11.13 5.03
C LYS A 162 22.58 11.21 3.54
N VAL A 163 21.43 10.69 3.10
CA VAL A 163 20.90 10.88 1.74
C VAL A 163 20.11 12.19 1.71
N GLU A 164 20.32 13.00 0.68
CA GLU A 164 19.55 14.23 0.43
C GLU A 164 18.57 14.06 -0.71
N LYS A 165 18.95 13.30 -1.75
CA LYS A 165 18.17 13.20 -2.97
C LYS A 165 18.38 11.86 -3.66
N ALA A 166 17.31 11.33 -4.22
CA ALA A 166 17.33 10.20 -5.13
C ALA A 166 17.23 10.67 -6.59
N ASN A 167 18.02 10.09 -7.47
CA ASN A 167 18.10 10.45 -8.89
C ASN A 167 18.01 9.21 -9.79
N GLY A 168 17.47 9.42 -10.97
CA GLY A 168 17.28 8.40 -12.00
C GLY A 168 16.21 8.81 -12.99
N ASN A 169 16.00 7.98 -13.99
CA ASN A 169 14.90 8.16 -14.95
C ASN A 169 13.63 7.47 -14.42
N ASP A 170 13.31 6.26 -14.90
CA ASP A 170 12.14 5.49 -14.44
C ASP A 170 12.42 4.76 -13.12
N TRP A 171 13.67 4.40 -12.89
CA TRP A 171 14.17 3.70 -11.73
C TRP A 171 15.29 4.48 -11.05
N LEU A 172 15.56 4.16 -9.77
CA LEU A 172 16.69 4.71 -9.04
C LEU A 172 18.01 4.30 -9.72
N GLU A 173 18.90 5.28 -9.91
CA GLU A 173 20.22 5.08 -10.51
C GLU A 173 21.35 5.55 -9.61
N LYS A 174 21.06 6.56 -8.78
CA LYS A 174 22.05 7.14 -7.87
C LYS A 174 21.40 7.96 -6.77
N ILE A 175 22.15 8.17 -5.70
CA ILE A 175 21.78 9.01 -4.56
C ILE A 175 22.79 10.13 -4.35
N GLU A 176 22.30 11.33 -4.06
CA GLU A 176 23.13 12.43 -3.55
C GLU A 176 23.19 12.33 -2.04
N THR A 177 24.39 12.44 -1.50
CA THR A 177 24.64 12.30 -0.07
C THR A 177 25.32 13.55 0.49
N ILE A 178 25.14 13.76 1.79
CA ILE A 178 25.90 14.75 2.55
C ILE A 178 26.63 14.06 3.69
N ASN A 179 27.93 14.26 3.75
CA ASN A 179 28.78 13.81 4.85
C ASN A 179 29.22 15.03 5.67
N VAL A 180 29.12 14.94 6.99
CA VAL A 180 29.42 16.06 7.91
C VAL A 180 30.86 16.58 7.75
N GLN A 181 31.81 15.70 7.38
CA GLN A 181 33.23 16.04 7.28
C GLN A 181 33.67 16.27 5.82
N LYS A 182 33.11 15.50 4.87
CA LYS A 182 33.55 15.47 3.48
C LYS A 182 32.67 16.31 2.54
N GLY A 183 31.54 16.82 3.05
CA GLY A 183 30.57 17.58 2.23
C GLY A 183 29.69 16.71 1.35
N LYS A 184 29.27 17.27 0.21
CA LYS A 184 28.38 16.59 -0.73
C LYS A 184 29.09 15.49 -1.51
N GLY A 185 28.40 14.39 -1.76
CA GLY A 185 28.86 13.26 -2.54
C GLY A 185 27.74 12.63 -3.35
N GLU A 186 28.09 11.69 -4.18
CA GLU A 186 27.17 10.91 -5.00
C GLU A 186 27.58 9.44 -4.95
N ILE A 187 26.59 8.54 -4.92
CA ILE A 187 26.81 7.09 -4.95
C ILE A 187 25.85 6.51 -5.99
N ASN A 188 26.37 5.76 -6.95
CA ASN A 188 25.55 5.03 -7.91
C ASN A 188 25.00 3.80 -7.24
N VAL A 189 23.67 3.64 -7.21
CA VAL A 189 22.98 2.50 -6.64
C VAL A 189 21.66 2.26 -7.36
N LYS A 190 21.32 1.00 -7.59
CA LYS A 190 20.04 0.59 -8.15
C LYS A 190 18.97 0.35 -7.09
N GLY A 191 19.39 0.13 -5.84
CA GLY A 191 18.48 -0.08 -4.70
C GLY A 191 18.89 0.74 -3.49
N LEU A 192 17.91 1.34 -2.81
CA LEU A 192 18.07 2.08 -1.56
C LEU A 192 17.07 1.55 -0.54
N PHE A 193 17.56 0.87 0.49
CA PHE A 193 16.75 0.19 1.50
C PHE A 193 16.72 0.98 2.81
N TYR A 194 15.52 1.26 3.31
CA TYR A 194 15.32 2.03 4.53
C TYR A 194 15.20 1.11 5.74
N ALA A 195 16.29 0.83 6.41
CA ALA A 195 16.33 0.09 7.68
C ALA A 195 16.26 1.04 8.88
N ILE A 196 15.29 1.95 8.89
CA ILE A 196 15.08 3.00 9.89
C ILE A 196 13.81 2.80 10.72
N GLY A 197 13.23 1.59 10.62
CA GLY A 197 12.07 1.17 11.39
C GLY A 197 10.73 1.55 10.79
N HIS A 198 9.68 1.21 11.54
CA HIS A 198 8.28 1.44 11.19
C HIS A 198 7.57 2.15 12.34
N THR A 199 6.47 2.83 12.02
CA THR A 199 5.57 3.44 12.98
C THR A 199 4.23 2.70 12.91
N PRO A 200 3.75 2.07 13.99
CA PRO A 200 2.45 1.41 14.00
C PRO A 200 1.32 2.43 13.84
N ASN A 201 0.26 2.03 13.15
CA ASN A 201 -0.87 2.90 12.86
C ASN A 201 -1.87 2.90 14.02
N THR A 202 -1.50 3.52 15.14
CA THR A 202 -2.23 3.52 16.42
C THR A 202 -2.75 4.89 16.85
N LYS A 203 -2.49 5.97 16.09
CA LYS A 203 -2.84 7.34 16.48
C LYS A 203 -4.34 7.54 16.79
N PHE A 204 -5.23 6.86 16.05
CA PHE A 204 -6.67 6.96 16.22
C PHE A 204 -7.18 6.34 17.54
N LEU A 205 -6.33 5.57 18.24
CA LEU A 205 -6.67 4.93 19.51
C LEU A 205 -6.63 5.90 20.70
N ASP A 206 -5.96 7.05 20.56
CA ASP A 206 -5.90 8.12 21.57
C ASP A 206 -5.59 7.62 22.98
N ASN A 207 -4.59 6.72 23.10
CA ASN A 207 -4.14 6.07 24.34
C ASN A 207 -5.20 5.26 25.09
N LYS A 208 -6.34 4.94 24.49
CA LYS A 208 -7.41 4.14 25.13
C LYS A 208 -7.04 2.66 25.27
N ILE A 209 -6.12 2.18 24.44
CA ILE A 209 -5.60 0.81 24.46
C ILE A 209 -4.13 0.87 24.83
N ASN A 210 -3.66 -0.06 25.67
CA ASN A 210 -2.27 -0.09 26.10
C ASN A 210 -1.34 -0.32 24.90
N LEU A 211 -0.33 0.53 24.77
CA LEU A 211 0.74 0.44 23.78
C LEU A 211 2.05 0.10 24.48
N ASP A 212 2.96 -0.54 23.75
CA ASP A 212 4.33 -0.72 24.18
C ASP A 212 5.16 0.58 24.05
N GLN A 213 6.43 0.52 24.45
CA GLN A 213 7.35 1.67 24.38
C GLN A 213 7.62 2.16 22.95
N LYS A 214 7.34 1.33 21.92
CA LYS A 214 7.51 1.67 20.51
C LYS A 214 6.20 2.09 19.84
N GLY A 215 5.07 2.12 20.58
CA GLY A 215 3.75 2.51 20.10
C GLY A 215 2.93 1.37 19.48
N TYR A 216 3.39 0.12 19.53
CA TYR A 216 2.62 -1.04 19.10
C TYR A 216 1.57 -1.42 20.12
N ILE A 217 0.44 -2.01 19.68
CA ILE A 217 -0.59 -2.45 20.60
C ILE A 217 -0.04 -3.60 21.46
N ALA A 218 -0.08 -3.42 22.79
CA ALA A 218 0.33 -4.42 23.74
C ALA A 218 -0.75 -5.49 23.89
N CYS A 219 -0.52 -6.67 23.33
CA CYS A 219 -1.35 -7.85 23.50
C CYS A 219 -0.81 -8.77 24.60
N LYS A 220 -1.66 -9.67 25.11
CA LYS A 220 -1.20 -10.76 25.98
C LYS A 220 -0.22 -11.65 25.20
N SER A 221 0.81 -12.15 25.89
CA SER A 221 1.83 -12.98 25.23
C SER A 221 1.22 -14.15 24.45
N GLY A 222 1.49 -14.22 23.15
CA GLY A 222 1.00 -15.27 22.24
C GLY A 222 -0.50 -15.24 21.96
N ARG A 223 -1.20 -14.16 22.31
CA ARG A 223 -2.65 -14.04 22.18
C ARG A 223 -3.04 -12.68 21.58
N PRO A 224 -4.20 -12.57 20.90
CA PRO A 224 -4.62 -11.33 20.25
C PRO A 224 -5.39 -10.36 21.17
N GLU A 225 -5.66 -10.71 22.42
CA GLU A 225 -6.43 -9.87 23.35
C GLU A 225 -5.63 -8.64 23.77
N THR A 226 -6.26 -7.47 23.62
CA THR A 226 -5.72 -6.17 24.07
C THR A 226 -6.03 -5.93 25.58
N SER A 227 -5.71 -4.73 26.05
CA SER A 227 -6.08 -4.28 27.41
C SER A 227 -7.58 -4.10 27.62
N ILE A 228 -8.39 -4.05 26.56
CA ILE A 228 -9.84 -3.87 26.64
C ILE A 228 -10.55 -5.15 26.18
N GLU A 229 -11.39 -5.67 27.05
CA GLU A 229 -12.19 -6.86 26.76
C GLU A 229 -13.08 -6.64 25.51
N GLY A 230 -13.07 -7.59 24.56
CA GLY A 230 -13.80 -7.52 23.29
C GLY A 230 -13.08 -6.75 22.20
N ILE A 231 -11.87 -6.26 22.48
CA ILE A 231 -11.00 -5.66 21.47
C ILE A 231 -9.75 -6.53 21.31
N PHE A 232 -9.49 -6.91 20.08
CA PHE A 232 -8.39 -7.77 19.65
C PHE A 232 -7.49 -7.01 18.68
N ALA A 233 -6.24 -7.45 18.52
CA ALA A 233 -5.35 -6.86 17.55
C ALA A 233 -4.49 -7.92 16.85
N ALA A 234 -4.09 -7.65 15.60
CA ALA A 234 -3.35 -8.58 14.76
C ALA A 234 -2.51 -7.87 13.69
N GLY A 235 -1.53 -8.57 13.13
CA GLY A 235 -0.67 -8.08 12.08
C GLY A 235 0.38 -7.10 12.58
N ASP A 236 0.93 -6.29 11.66
CA ASP A 236 2.05 -5.42 11.95
C ASP A 236 1.79 -4.35 13.01
N VAL A 237 0.55 -4.10 13.39
CA VAL A 237 0.21 -3.17 14.47
C VAL A 237 0.56 -3.72 15.88
N VAL A 238 0.80 -5.03 15.98
CA VAL A 238 1.25 -5.73 17.19
C VAL A 238 2.63 -6.37 17.03
N ASP A 239 3.11 -6.50 15.79
CA ASP A 239 4.37 -7.18 15.44
C ASP A 239 5.44 -6.16 15.07
N SER A 240 6.36 -5.92 16.00
CA SER A 240 7.52 -5.04 15.77
C SER A 240 8.73 -5.74 15.15
N GLU A 241 8.65 -7.07 14.92
CA GLU A 241 9.78 -7.90 14.53
C GLU A 241 9.68 -8.43 13.10
N TRP A 242 8.68 -9.23 12.81
CA TRP A 242 8.59 -9.96 11.54
C TRP A 242 8.01 -9.14 10.38
N ARG A 243 6.85 -8.55 10.56
CA ARG A 243 6.15 -7.69 9.58
C ARG A 243 6.05 -8.34 8.20
N GLN A 244 5.62 -9.60 8.16
CA GLN A 244 5.44 -10.37 6.93
C GLN A 244 3.94 -10.63 6.69
N GLY A 245 3.54 -10.68 5.41
CA GLY A 245 2.15 -10.92 5.03
C GLY A 245 1.59 -12.23 5.61
N VAL A 246 2.40 -13.29 5.64
CA VAL A 246 1.99 -14.58 6.18
C VAL A 246 1.85 -14.56 7.71
N THR A 247 2.74 -13.86 8.44
CA THR A 247 2.61 -13.72 9.91
C THR A 247 1.41 -12.85 10.27
N ALA A 248 1.17 -11.80 9.51
CA ALA A 248 -0.02 -10.95 9.67
C ALA A 248 -1.31 -11.75 9.44
N ALA A 249 -1.38 -12.58 8.40
CA ALA A 249 -2.52 -13.46 8.14
C ALA A 249 -2.72 -14.48 9.27
N GLY A 250 -1.63 -15.08 9.79
CA GLY A 250 -1.67 -16.02 10.91
C GLY A 250 -2.23 -15.40 12.18
N THR A 251 -1.71 -14.22 12.56
CA THR A 251 -2.23 -13.49 13.73
C THR A 251 -3.66 -12.98 13.51
N GLY A 252 -4.03 -12.62 12.29
CA GLY A 252 -5.39 -12.29 11.90
C GLY A 252 -6.36 -13.46 12.11
N CYS A 253 -5.96 -14.68 11.74
CA CYS A 253 -6.72 -15.90 12.01
C CYS A 253 -6.90 -16.13 13.53
N MET A 254 -5.82 -15.96 14.31
CA MET A 254 -5.89 -16.08 15.77
C MET A 254 -6.87 -15.07 16.38
N ALA A 255 -6.82 -13.82 15.92
CA ALA A 255 -7.73 -12.77 16.39
C ALA A 255 -9.20 -13.07 16.04
N ALA A 256 -9.46 -13.56 14.84
CA ALA A 256 -10.81 -13.93 14.42
C ALA A 256 -11.39 -15.07 15.28
N LEU A 257 -10.61 -16.13 15.51
CA LEU A 257 -11.02 -17.26 16.36
C LEU A 257 -11.24 -16.84 17.82
N ALA A 258 -10.36 -15.97 18.36
CA ALA A 258 -10.52 -15.46 19.72
C ALA A 258 -11.77 -14.58 19.85
N THR A 259 -12.03 -13.74 18.86
CA THR A 259 -13.22 -12.89 18.79
C THR A 259 -14.50 -13.71 18.74
N GLU A 260 -14.53 -14.74 17.90
CA GLU A 260 -15.71 -15.62 17.76
C GLU A 260 -16.03 -16.35 19.07
N ARG A 261 -15.01 -16.91 19.73
CA ARG A 261 -15.18 -17.56 21.05
C ARG A 261 -15.70 -16.58 22.08
N TRP A 262 -15.11 -15.39 22.17
CA TRP A 262 -15.53 -14.35 23.09
C TRP A 262 -16.98 -13.90 22.85
N LEU A 263 -17.38 -13.67 21.59
CA LEU A 263 -18.76 -13.32 21.24
C LEU A 263 -19.75 -14.43 21.64
N SER A 264 -19.37 -15.70 21.44
CA SER A 264 -20.19 -16.85 21.83
C SER A 264 -20.35 -16.96 23.36
N GLU A 265 -19.27 -16.82 24.13
CA GLU A 265 -19.28 -16.82 25.59
C GLU A 265 -20.16 -15.71 26.17
N LYS A 266 -20.21 -14.56 25.50
CA LYS A 266 -21.03 -13.41 25.90
C LYS A 266 -22.47 -13.45 25.37
N ASN A 267 -22.86 -14.49 24.62
CA ASN A 267 -24.13 -14.58 23.90
C ASN A 267 -24.41 -13.41 22.95
N LEU A 268 -23.35 -12.88 22.34
CA LEU A 268 -23.39 -11.78 21.38
C LEU A 268 -23.24 -12.25 19.91
N SER A 269 -22.93 -13.54 19.70
CA SER A 269 -22.88 -14.14 18.37
C SER A 269 -24.28 -14.35 17.83
N LYS A 270 -24.55 -13.86 16.60
CA LYS A 270 -25.74 -14.27 15.85
C LYS A 270 -25.36 -15.48 15.01
N THR A 271 -26.05 -16.61 15.20
CA THR A 271 -25.92 -17.75 14.30
C THR A 271 -26.49 -17.33 12.94
N VAL A 272 -25.63 -17.04 11.99
CA VAL A 272 -26.07 -16.92 10.60
C VAL A 272 -26.17 -18.35 10.06
N VAL A 273 -27.39 -18.88 10.00
CA VAL A 273 -27.64 -20.13 9.27
C VAL A 273 -27.42 -19.80 7.81
N ARG A 274 -26.31 -20.30 7.25
CA ARG A 274 -26.10 -20.23 5.79
C ARG A 274 -27.03 -21.28 5.19
N GLU A 275 -28.03 -20.82 4.47
CA GLU A 275 -28.58 -21.65 3.41
C GLU A 275 -27.44 -21.89 2.42
N THR A 276 -27.05 -23.14 2.25
CA THR A 276 -26.11 -23.54 1.18
C THR A 276 -26.85 -23.40 -0.14
N THR A 277 -26.92 -22.18 -0.64
CA THR A 277 -27.21 -21.95 -2.04
C THR A 277 -25.99 -22.43 -2.81
N GLU A 278 -26.21 -23.29 -3.80
CA GLU A 278 -25.20 -23.62 -4.79
C GLU A 278 -24.51 -22.32 -5.26
N PRO A 279 -23.21 -22.37 -5.64
CA PRO A 279 -22.51 -21.18 -6.06
C PRO A 279 -23.30 -20.54 -7.20
N GLU A 280 -24.07 -19.54 -6.87
CA GLU A 280 -24.70 -18.70 -7.88
C GLU A 280 -23.59 -18.25 -8.82
N LYS A 281 -23.76 -18.59 -10.10
CA LYS A 281 -22.96 -18.01 -11.17
C LYS A 281 -22.79 -16.55 -10.84
N ARG A 282 -21.53 -16.11 -10.70
CA ARG A 282 -21.16 -14.71 -10.45
C ARG A 282 -22.09 -13.85 -11.30
N LEU A 283 -23.07 -13.24 -10.66
CA LEU A 283 -23.77 -12.11 -11.24
C LEU A 283 -22.69 -11.02 -11.29
N ASN A 284 -22.09 -10.87 -12.45
CA ASN A 284 -21.32 -9.70 -12.81
C ASN A 284 -22.25 -8.48 -12.70
N SER A 285 -22.46 -8.01 -11.48
CA SER A 285 -23.21 -6.78 -11.20
C SER A 285 -22.29 -5.58 -11.17
N SER A 286 -21.48 -5.43 -12.20
CA SER A 286 -20.93 -4.15 -12.56
C SER A 286 -20.88 -4.07 -14.08
N ASN A 287 -21.61 -3.11 -14.64
CA ASN A 287 -21.49 -2.67 -16.04
C ASN A 287 -20.13 -2.00 -16.30
N PHE A 288 -19.08 -2.49 -15.63
CA PHE A 288 -17.72 -2.01 -15.82
C PHE A 288 -16.98 -2.96 -16.74
N ASN A 289 -16.74 -2.53 -17.96
CA ASN A 289 -15.95 -3.28 -18.92
C ASN A 289 -14.48 -3.24 -18.48
N GLU A 290 -13.93 -4.38 -18.04
CA GLU A 290 -12.51 -4.49 -17.61
C GLU A 290 -11.58 -4.81 -18.78
N GLU A 291 -12.14 -5.18 -19.94
CA GLU A 291 -11.39 -5.39 -21.18
C GLU A 291 -11.26 -4.09 -21.97
N GLU A 292 -10.22 -4.01 -22.79
CA GLU A 292 -10.06 -2.87 -23.71
C GLU A 292 -11.18 -2.87 -24.75
N VAL A 293 -11.78 -1.70 -24.88
CA VAL A 293 -12.94 -1.51 -25.75
C VAL A 293 -12.48 -1.21 -27.17
N ASN A 294 -13.10 -1.89 -28.13
CA ASN A 294 -12.95 -1.68 -29.56
C ASN A 294 -14.25 -1.18 -30.19
N GLU A 295 -14.32 -1.13 -31.53
CA GLU A 295 -15.48 -0.64 -32.26
C GLU A 295 -16.77 -1.45 -31.98
N GLU A 296 -16.64 -2.77 -31.79
CA GLU A 296 -17.76 -3.69 -31.59
C GLU A 296 -18.28 -3.70 -30.13
N THR A 297 -17.40 -3.39 -29.16
CA THR A 297 -17.68 -3.46 -27.72
C THR A 297 -17.89 -2.09 -27.09
N PHE A 298 -17.76 -1.00 -27.86
CA PHE A 298 -17.95 0.35 -27.36
C PHE A 298 -19.42 0.65 -27.04
N ASP A 299 -19.67 1.19 -25.84
CA ASP A 299 -21.00 1.66 -25.42
C ASP A 299 -20.92 3.10 -24.90
N LEU A 300 -21.58 4.02 -25.62
CA LEU A 300 -21.63 5.44 -25.27
C LEU A 300 -22.26 5.70 -23.88
N ASN A 301 -23.10 4.79 -23.37
CA ASN A 301 -23.79 4.93 -22.09
C ASN A 301 -23.07 4.24 -20.93
N SER A 302 -22.03 3.50 -21.20
CA SER A 302 -21.27 2.82 -20.14
C SER A 302 -20.67 3.83 -19.17
N GLU A 303 -20.76 3.53 -17.88
CA GLU A 303 -20.21 4.38 -16.82
C GLU A 303 -18.70 4.30 -16.71
N TRP A 304 -18.09 3.16 -17.14
CA TRP A 304 -16.65 2.95 -17.10
C TRP A 304 -16.19 2.11 -18.28
N GLN A 305 -15.17 2.57 -18.97
CA GLN A 305 -14.55 1.86 -20.07
C GLN A 305 -13.02 1.90 -20.00
N LYS A 306 -12.34 1.13 -20.86
CA LYS A 306 -10.89 1.03 -20.88
C LYS A 306 -10.35 1.11 -22.29
N GLY A 307 -9.21 1.78 -22.43
CA GLY A 307 -8.42 1.85 -23.65
C GLY A 307 -8.62 3.13 -24.47
N SER A 308 -7.71 3.30 -25.40
CA SER A 308 -7.60 4.50 -26.23
C SER A 308 -8.78 4.73 -27.16
N TYR A 309 -9.41 3.66 -27.64
CA TYR A 309 -10.59 3.75 -28.49
C TYR A 309 -11.75 4.41 -27.74
N ALA A 310 -12.05 3.92 -26.53
CA ALA A 310 -13.09 4.48 -25.68
C ALA A 310 -12.81 5.95 -25.32
N LEU A 311 -11.56 6.29 -24.99
CA LEU A 311 -11.18 7.67 -24.71
C LEU A 311 -11.47 8.59 -25.90
N ARG A 312 -11.03 8.23 -27.09
CA ARG A 312 -11.24 9.05 -28.30
C ARG A 312 -12.74 9.26 -28.57
N LYS A 313 -13.53 8.18 -28.51
CA LYS A 313 -14.98 8.26 -28.74
C LYS A 313 -15.67 9.13 -27.70
N LEU A 314 -15.48 8.84 -26.40
CA LEU A 314 -16.13 9.59 -25.34
C LEU A 314 -15.67 11.06 -25.28
N TYR A 315 -14.41 11.34 -25.56
CA TYR A 315 -13.91 12.72 -25.62
C TYR A 315 -14.59 13.57 -26.70
N HIS A 316 -14.98 12.96 -27.81
CA HIS A 316 -15.61 13.65 -28.92
C HIS A 316 -17.12 13.64 -28.89
N GLU A 317 -17.74 12.58 -28.39
CA GLU A 317 -19.18 12.29 -28.53
C GLU A 317 -19.96 12.46 -27.21
N SER A 318 -19.30 12.26 -26.05
CA SER A 318 -19.99 12.39 -24.76
C SER A 318 -20.27 13.85 -24.39
N LYS A 319 -21.49 14.09 -23.89
CA LYS A 319 -21.88 15.37 -23.27
C LYS A 319 -21.62 15.40 -21.77
N LYS A 320 -21.30 14.23 -21.17
CA LYS A 320 -21.01 14.10 -19.73
C LYS A 320 -19.55 14.46 -19.46
N PRO A 321 -19.22 14.94 -18.25
CA PRO A 321 -17.83 15.04 -17.83
C PRO A 321 -17.12 13.68 -17.92
N LEU A 322 -15.83 13.67 -18.25
CA LEU A 322 -15.01 12.48 -18.33
C LEU A 322 -13.94 12.49 -17.22
N LEU A 323 -13.87 11.42 -16.48
CA LEU A 323 -12.82 11.17 -15.48
C LEU A 323 -11.86 10.13 -16.03
N VAL A 324 -10.68 10.57 -16.48
CA VAL A 324 -9.68 9.70 -17.11
C VAL A 324 -8.59 9.37 -16.09
N ILE A 325 -8.42 8.08 -15.78
CA ILE A 325 -7.30 7.60 -14.97
C ILE A 325 -6.21 7.03 -15.87
N PHE A 326 -5.01 7.55 -15.74
CA PHE A 326 -3.80 7.00 -16.33
C PHE A 326 -3.13 6.08 -15.32
N SER A 327 -2.97 4.83 -15.68
CA SER A 327 -2.50 3.76 -14.80
C SER A 327 -1.51 2.86 -15.53
N SER A 328 -0.77 2.04 -14.77
CA SER A 328 0.07 0.96 -15.29
C SER A 328 -0.25 -0.32 -14.52
N PRO A 329 -0.11 -1.49 -15.11
CA PRO A 329 -0.26 -2.77 -14.40
C PRO A 329 0.66 -2.92 -13.18
N SER A 330 1.84 -2.31 -13.22
CA SER A 330 2.82 -2.32 -12.13
C SER A 330 2.57 -1.26 -11.05
N CYS A 331 1.55 -0.41 -11.21
CA CYS A 331 1.28 0.71 -10.32
C CYS A 331 0.43 0.28 -9.11
N GLY A 332 1.05 -0.05 -7.98
CA GLY A 332 0.35 -0.37 -6.73
C GLY A 332 -0.70 0.67 -6.29
N PRO A 333 -0.35 1.98 -6.22
CA PRO A 333 -1.33 3.02 -5.87
C PRO A 333 -2.52 3.12 -6.82
N CYS A 334 -2.37 2.72 -8.09
CA CYS A 334 -3.47 2.69 -9.06
C CYS A 334 -4.55 1.67 -8.67
N HIS A 335 -4.16 0.52 -8.13
CA HIS A 335 -5.09 -0.50 -7.68
C HIS A 335 -5.96 -0.03 -6.51
N VAL A 336 -5.44 0.88 -5.68
CA VAL A 336 -6.21 1.51 -4.59
C VAL A 336 -7.16 2.58 -5.13
N LEU A 337 -6.72 3.37 -6.11
CA LEU A 337 -7.48 4.51 -6.61
C LEU A 337 -8.63 4.12 -7.54
N LYS A 338 -8.43 3.12 -8.42
CA LYS A 338 -9.45 2.68 -9.40
C LYS A 338 -10.81 2.33 -8.78
N PRO A 339 -10.88 1.48 -7.72
CA PRO A 339 -12.15 1.18 -7.06
C PRO A 339 -12.82 2.42 -6.46
N GLN A 340 -12.04 3.36 -5.94
CA GLN A 340 -12.57 4.61 -5.38
C GLN A 340 -13.21 5.48 -6.46
N LEU A 341 -12.57 5.61 -7.62
CA LEU A 341 -13.13 6.36 -8.75
C LEU A 341 -14.39 5.71 -9.31
N LYS A 342 -14.41 4.38 -9.45
CA LYS A 342 -15.60 3.62 -9.86
C LYS A 342 -16.79 3.90 -8.90
N ARG A 343 -16.51 3.96 -7.59
CA ARG A 343 -17.54 4.31 -6.58
C ARG A 343 -18.03 5.75 -6.72
N VAL A 344 -17.12 6.71 -6.93
CA VAL A 344 -17.51 8.12 -7.16
C VAL A 344 -18.46 8.22 -8.34
N ILE A 345 -18.16 7.52 -9.43
CA ILE A 345 -19.01 7.51 -10.64
C ILE A 345 -20.37 6.90 -10.33
N LYS A 346 -20.42 5.76 -9.64
CA LYS A 346 -21.67 5.11 -9.24
C LYS A 346 -22.51 5.99 -8.30
N GLU A 347 -21.89 6.69 -7.34
CA GLU A 347 -22.59 7.62 -6.43
C GLU A 347 -23.11 8.86 -7.12
N LEU A 348 -22.61 9.18 -8.30
CA LEU A 348 -23.08 10.28 -9.14
C LEU A 348 -24.07 9.82 -10.22
N GLU A 349 -24.60 8.58 -10.09
CA GLU A 349 -25.71 8.03 -10.87
C GLU A 349 -25.57 8.25 -12.39
N GLY A 350 -24.37 8.02 -12.92
CA GLY A 350 -24.07 8.18 -14.34
C GLY A 350 -23.97 9.63 -14.84
N ALA A 351 -23.88 10.62 -13.95
CA ALA A 351 -23.64 12.01 -14.34
C ALA A 351 -22.22 12.27 -14.86
N VAL A 352 -21.28 11.34 -14.65
CA VAL A 352 -19.89 11.37 -15.11
C VAL A 352 -19.50 10.00 -15.67
N GLN A 353 -18.61 9.95 -16.64
CA GLN A 353 -18.09 8.72 -17.20
C GLN A 353 -16.62 8.55 -16.87
N GLY A 354 -16.20 7.32 -16.58
CA GLY A 354 -14.83 6.96 -16.25
C GLY A 354 -14.13 6.24 -17.39
N ILE A 355 -12.84 6.53 -17.58
CA ILE A 355 -12.01 5.87 -18.57
C ILE A 355 -10.67 5.51 -17.93
N GLU A 356 -10.24 4.28 -18.14
CA GLU A 356 -8.92 3.82 -17.77
C GLU A 356 -8.00 3.74 -18.99
N ILE A 357 -6.83 4.38 -18.91
CA ILE A 357 -5.76 4.32 -19.91
C ILE A 357 -4.55 3.64 -19.29
N ASP A 358 -4.08 2.59 -19.92
CA ASP A 358 -2.83 1.91 -19.59
C ASP A 358 -1.68 2.63 -20.28
N ILE A 359 -0.82 3.31 -19.51
CA ILE A 359 0.28 4.10 -20.06
C ILE A 359 1.38 3.25 -20.69
N ASP A 360 1.47 1.97 -20.36
CA ASP A 360 2.46 1.07 -20.93
C ASP A 360 2.05 0.65 -22.34
N LYS A 361 0.74 0.59 -22.63
CA LYS A 361 0.17 0.32 -23.94
C LYS A 361 -0.05 1.57 -24.78
N ASP A 362 -0.60 2.62 -24.18
CA ASP A 362 -1.01 3.87 -24.84
C ASP A 362 -0.01 5.00 -24.54
N GLN A 363 1.29 4.76 -24.74
CA GLN A 363 2.37 5.69 -24.42
C GLN A 363 2.22 7.06 -25.08
N GLU A 364 1.78 7.10 -26.33
CA GLU A 364 1.58 8.38 -27.07
C GLU A 364 0.49 9.23 -26.44
N ILE A 365 -0.62 8.62 -26.01
CA ILE A 365 -1.71 9.32 -25.34
C ILE A 365 -1.24 9.87 -24.00
N ALA A 366 -0.52 9.07 -23.22
CA ALA A 366 0.05 9.50 -21.95
C ALA A 366 1.01 10.70 -22.14
N LYS A 367 1.84 10.65 -23.16
CA LYS A 367 2.77 11.75 -23.50
C LYS A 367 2.04 13.01 -23.94
N GLN A 368 1.04 12.90 -24.80
CA GLN A 368 0.21 14.03 -25.25
C GLN A 368 -0.59 14.65 -24.11
N ALA A 369 -1.05 13.83 -23.17
CA ALA A 369 -1.77 14.27 -21.96
C ALA A 369 -0.84 14.86 -20.88
N GLY A 370 0.48 14.88 -21.09
CA GLY A 370 1.46 15.40 -20.15
C GLY A 370 1.60 14.56 -18.87
N ILE A 371 1.42 13.23 -18.97
CA ILE A 371 1.44 12.31 -17.82
C ILE A 371 2.90 11.95 -17.49
N ASN A 372 3.35 12.35 -16.31
CA ASN A 372 4.71 12.11 -15.83
C ASN A 372 4.80 11.03 -14.74
N GLY A 373 3.68 10.39 -14.39
CA GLY A 373 3.63 9.33 -13.37
C GLY A 373 2.22 8.82 -13.12
N THR A 374 2.13 7.63 -12.51
CA THR A 374 0.86 6.96 -12.21
C THR A 374 0.66 6.77 -10.71
N PRO A 375 -0.61 6.84 -10.22
CA PRO A 375 -1.80 7.23 -10.95
C PRO A 375 -1.85 8.74 -11.20
N THR A 376 -2.28 9.14 -12.38
CA THR A 376 -2.72 10.51 -12.66
C THR A 376 -4.18 10.47 -13.10
N VAL A 377 -4.99 11.37 -12.57
CA VAL A 377 -6.41 11.48 -12.92
C VAL A 377 -6.67 12.85 -13.53
N GLN A 378 -7.34 12.88 -14.67
CA GLN A 378 -7.74 14.11 -15.34
C GLN A 378 -9.28 14.17 -15.45
N LEU A 379 -9.85 15.32 -15.16
CA LEU A 379 -11.28 15.59 -15.27
C LEU A 379 -11.52 16.57 -16.42
N PHE A 380 -12.29 16.12 -17.41
CA PHE A 380 -12.67 16.92 -18.57
C PHE A 380 -14.15 17.24 -18.55
N LYS A 381 -14.50 18.42 -19.05
CA LYS A 381 -15.87 18.79 -19.46
C LYS A 381 -15.79 19.62 -20.73
N GLU A 382 -16.63 19.29 -21.73
CA GLU A 382 -16.65 19.98 -23.02
C GLU A 382 -15.27 20.05 -23.68
N LYS A 383 -14.52 18.94 -23.64
CA LYS A 383 -13.15 18.80 -24.17
C LYS A 383 -12.08 19.66 -23.47
N LEU A 384 -12.43 20.34 -22.39
CA LEU A 384 -11.50 21.16 -21.62
C LEU A 384 -11.08 20.41 -20.34
N LEU A 385 -9.76 20.36 -20.11
CA LEU A 385 -9.22 19.87 -18.83
C LEU A 385 -9.61 20.84 -17.72
N LYS A 386 -10.43 20.37 -16.78
CA LYS A 386 -10.90 21.17 -15.63
C LYS A 386 -10.01 20.98 -14.41
N LYS A 387 -9.54 19.76 -14.18
CA LYS A 387 -8.67 19.47 -13.05
C LYS A 387 -7.78 18.25 -13.32
N GLN A 388 -6.59 18.23 -12.72
CA GLN A 388 -5.69 17.10 -12.72
C GLN A 388 -5.22 16.82 -11.29
N TRP A 389 -5.12 15.54 -10.94
CA TRP A 389 -4.55 15.06 -9.70
C TRP A 389 -3.44 14.06 -9.99
N GLN A 390 -2.39 14.10 -9.19
CA GLN A 390 -1.30 13.14 -9.24
C GLN A 390 -1.22 12.39 -7.92
N GLY A 391 -1.02 11.07 -7.99
CA GLY A 391 -1.04 10.18 -6.84
C GLY A 391 -2.45 9.89 -6.32
N VAL A 392 -2.53 9.15 -5.21
CA VAL A 392 -3.82 8.81 -4.57
C VAL A 392 -4.36 10.03 -3.82
N LYS A 393 -5.61 10.37 -4.09
CA LYS A 393 -6.36 11.43 -3.41
C LYS A 393 -7.62 10.87 -2.76
N GLN A 394 -8.20 11.64 -1.85
CA GLN A 394 -9.43 11.25 -1.18
C GLN A 394 -10.63 11.28 -2.13
N ARG A 395 -11.56 10.34 -1.94
CA ARG A 395 -12.79 10.23 -2.74
C ARG A 395 -13.60 11.54 -2.75
N SER A 396 -13.65 12.25 -1.62
CA SER A 396 -14.32 13.53 -1.48
C SER A 396 -13.79 14.59 -2.43
N GLU A 397 -12.48 14.63 -2.69
CA GLU A 397 -11.86 15.61 -3.59
C GLU A 397 -12.34 15.44 -5.05
N PHE A 398 -12.48 14.18 -5.51
CA PHE A 398 -13.01 13.89 -6.84
C PHE A 398 -14.49 14.24 -6.93
N LYS A 399 -15.27 13.83 -5.92
CA LYS A 399 -16.72 14.06 -5.87
C LYS A 399 -17.06 15.55 -5.86
N GLU A 400 -16.36 16.34 -5.06
CA GLU A 400 -16.52 17.80 -5.00
C GLU A 400 -16.16 18.46 -6.33
N ALA A 401 -15.00 18.10 -6.91
CA ALA A 401 -14.59 18.67 -8.20
C ALA A 401 -15.55 18.34 -9.34
N ILE A 402 -16.12 17.13 -9.37
CA ILE A 402 -17.11 16.75 -10.37
C ILE A 402 -18.42 17.52 -10.15
N LYS A 403 -18.90 17.61 -8.91
CA LYS A 403 -20.12 18.36 -8.60
C LYS A 403 -20.03 19.85 -8.98
N ASN A 404 -18.85 20.44 -8.84
CA ASN A 404 -18.62 21.84 -9.18
C ASN A 404 -18.67 22.13 -10.69
N ILE A 405 -18.66 21.09 -11.53
CA ILE A 405 -18.71 21.25 -12.99
C ILE A 405 -19.95 20.61 -13.62
N LEU A 406 -20.80 19.90 -12.85
CA LEU A 406 -22.07 19.38 -13.33
C LEU A 406 -23.08 20.51 -13.50
#